data_f55b893321c88004294c9547fabaa9b9
#
_entry.id   f55b893321c88004294c9547fabaa9b9
#
_cell.length_a   1.000
_cell.length_b   1.000
_cell.length_c   1.000
_cell.angle_alpha   90.00
_cell.angle_beta   90.00
_cell.angle_gamma   90.00
#
_symmetry.space_group_name_H-M   'P 1'
#
loop_
_entity.id
_entity.type
_entity.pdbx_description
1 polymer ?
#
loop_
_entity_poly.entity_id
_entity_poly.type
_entity_poly.pdbx_seq_one_letter_code
_entity_poly.pdbx_strand_id
1 'polypeptide(L)'
;MCIGLNYADHAAETNSPIPAEPILFMKATSAIIGPNDDVILPKNTLKPDWEVELGVIIGKEAKYIEEKDALDYVAGYCVVNDLSERHFQTERGGQWTKGKSADTFGPIGPWLVTKDEIKDVQNLKMWLEVDGHRYQDGSTKTMIFGVAHIVAYLSQFMSLQPGDVITTGTPPGVGMGIKPEPVWLKPGNVMHLGIEGLGEQKQNVKAYSA
;
A
#
# COMPACT_ATOMS: atom_id res chain seq x y z
N MET A 1 -0.27 -1.73 9.57
CA MET A 1 0.32 -0.37 9.64
C MET A 1 0.67 0.08 8.24
N CYS A 2 0.59 1.39 7.95
CA CYS A 2 0.77 1.88 6.58
C CYS A 2 1.60 3.16 6.58
N ILE A 3 2.47 3.30 5.57
CA ILE A 3 3.29 4.50 5.37
C ILE A 3 2.78 5.25 4.15
N GLY A 4 2.37 6.51 4.34
CA GLY A 4 1.91 7.39 3.28
C GLY A 4 3.02 8.22 2.65
N LEU A 5 2.81 8.65 1.39
CA LEU A 5 3.68 9.59 0.66
C LEU A 5 5.17 9.21 0.71
N ASN A 6 5.49 7.96 0.42
CA ASN A 6 6.84 7.41 0.58
C ASN A 6 7.62 7.21 -0.73
N TYR A 7 7.14 7.75 -1.85
CA TYR A 7 7.85 7.68 -3.13
C TYR A 7 8.11 9.11 -3.64
N ALA A 8 9.36 9.41 -3.95
CA ALA A 8 9.78 10.77 -4.34
C ALA A 8 9.09 11.25 -5.62
N ASP A 9 8.92 10.37 -6.59
CA ASP A 9 8.22 10.62 -7.84
C ASP A 9 6.70 10.77 -7.64
N HIS A 10 6.08 10.02 -6.71
CA HIS A 10 4.68 10.20 -6.34
C HIS A 10 4.45 11.54 -5.59
N ALA A 11 5.37 11.95 -4.72
CA ALA A 11 5.32 13.26 -4.09
C ALA A 11 5.35 14.39 -5.14
N ALA A 12 6.18 14.26 -6.17
CA ALA A 12 6.23 15.20 -7.28
C ALA A 12 4.93 15.20 -8.12
N GLU A 13 4.34 14.03 -8.41
CA GLU A 13 3.07 13.89 -9.13
C GLU A 13 1.93 14.63 -8.44
N THR A 14 1.83 14.51 -7.12
CA THR A 14 0.78 15.11 -6.29
C THR A 14 1.12 16.53 -5.83
N ASN A 15 2.27 17.09 -6.23
CA ASN A 15 2.79 18.37 -5.80
C ASN A 15 2.86 18.50 -4.26
N SER A 16 3.20 17.39 -3.60
CA SER A 16 3.34 17.31 -2.15
C SER A 16 4.79 17.50 -1.73
N PRO A 17 5.08 18.19 -0.61
CA PRO A 17 6.43 18.24 -0.09
C PRO A 17 6.89 16.86 0.37
N ILE A 18 8.18 16.57 0.21
CA ILE A 18 8.77 15.36 0.78
C ILE A 18 8.66 15.44 2.30
N PRO A 19 8.06 14.41 2.97
CA PRO A 19 7.91 14.42 4.42
C PRO A 19 9.28 14.29 5.11
N ALA A 20 9.42 14.95 6.26
CA ALA A 20 10.65 14.87 7.06
C ALA A 20 10.85 13.52 7.76
N GLU A 21 9.74 12.79 7.96
CA GLU A 21 9.68 11.47 8.59
C GLU A 21 8.53 10.64 8.01
N PRO A 22 8.53 9.29 8.15
CA PRO A 22 7.46 8.45 7.65
C PRO A 22 6.08 8.83 8.20
N ILE A 23 5.11 9.06 7.31
CA ILE A 23 3.72 9.36 7.69
C ILE A 23 3.03 8.04 8.03
N LEU A 24 2.80 7.78 9.31
CA LEU A 24 2.15 6.56 9.78
C LEU A 24 0.62 6.72 9.83
N PHE A 25 -0.10 5.75 9.28
CA PHE A 25 -1.53 5.55 9.49
C PHE A 25 -1.88 4.06 9.60
N MET A 26 -3.14 3.77 9.88
CA MET A 26 -3.62 2.39 10.08
C MET A 26 -4.78 2.08 9.15
N LYS A 27 -4.88 0.82 8.72
CA LYS A 27 -6.10 0.23 8.18
C LYS A 27 -6.74 -0.67 9.25
N ALA A 28 -8.07 -0.68 9.29
CA ALA A 28 -8.78 -1.65 10.10
C ALA A 28 -8.52 -3.08 9.61
N THR A 29 -8.48 -4.06 10.51
CA THR A 29 -8.30 -5.47 10.13
C THR A 29 -9.43 -6.00 9.26
N SER A 30 -10.64 -5.43 9.37
CA SER A 30 -11.79 -5.75 8.51
C SER A 30 -11.59 -5.38 7.03
N ALA A 31 -10.59 -4.55 6.71
CA ALA A 31 -10.24 -4.23 5.33
C ALA A 31 -9.51 -5.38 4.62
N ILE A 32 -8.91 -6.31 5.36
CA ILE A 32 -8.07 -7.38 4.78
C ILE A 32 -8.94 -8.40 4.05
N ILE A 33 -8.57 -8.67 2.80
CA ILE A 33 -9.13 -9.71 1.94
C ILE A 33 -8.02 -10.44 1.18
N GLY A 34 -8.36 -11.56 0.56
CA GLY A 34 -7.45 -12.30 -0.30
C GLY A 34 -7.08 -11.55 -1.59
N PRO A 35 -6.01 -12.01 -2.27
CA PRO A 35 -5.44 -11.31 -3.44
C PRO A 35 -6.38 -11.26 -4.66
N ASN A 36 -7.35 -12.17 -4.73
CA ASN A 36 -8.26 -12.30 -5.86
C ASN A 36 -9.75 -12.18 -5.45
N ASP A 37 -10.01 -11.69 -4.24
CA ASP A 37 -11.38 -11.43 -3.78
C ASP A 37 -11.94 -10.16 -4.42
N ASP A 38 -13.26 -10.06 -4.46
CA ASP A 38 -13.95 -8.87 -4.96
C ASP A 38 -13.77 -7.69 -3.99
N VAL A 39 -13.46 -6.52 -4.54
CA VAL A 39 -13.41 -5.26 -3.79
C VAL A 39 -14.80 -4.61 -3.83
N ILE A 40 -15.37 -4.35 -2.67
CA ILE A 40 -16.68 -3.73 -2.52
C ILE A 40 -16.50 -2.24 -2.24
N LEU A 41 -16.98 -1.39 -3.14
CA LEU A 41 -16.94 0.05 -2.92
C LEU A 41 -17.87 0.42 -1.74
N PRO A 42 -17.41 1.25 -0.78
CA PRO A 42 -18.23 1.59 0.38
C PRO A 42 -19.47 2.41 -0.01
N LYS A 43 -20.51 2.34 0.80
CA LYS A 43 -21.71 3.16 0.62
C LYS A 43 -21.32 4.65 0.61
N ASN A 44 -21.88 5.40 -0.32
CA ASN A 44 -21.60 6.84 -0.53
C ASN A 44 -20.14 7.14 -0.95
N THR A 45 -19.45 6.20 -1.57
CA THR A 45 -18.14 6.44 -2.19
C THR A 45 -18.24 7.48 -3.30
N LEU A 46 -17.24 8.35 -3.39
CA LEU A 46 -17.13 9.38 -4.42
C LEU A 46 -15.81 9.30 -5.19
N LYS A 47 -14.72 8.94 -4.53
CA LYS A 47 -13.35 9.01 -5.05
C LYS A 47 -12.53 7.77 -4.71
N PRO A 48 -13.00 6.55 -5.07
CA PRO A 48 -12.26 5.33 -4.78
C PRO A 48 -11.07 5.18 -5.73
N ASP A 49 -9.92 4.81 -5.18
CA ASP A 49 -8.62 4.84 -5.82
C ASP A 49 -7.80 3.58 -5.48
N TRP A 50 -6.77 3.29 -6.26
CA TRP A 50 -5.88 2.13 -6.16
C TRP A 50 -4.48 2.54 -5.76
N GLU A 51 -3.74 1.64 -5.11
CA GLU A 51 -2.33 1.83 -4.73
C GLU A 51 -1.61 0.48 -4.64
N VAL A 52 -0.78 0.13 -5.63
CA VAL A 52 0.12 -1.03 -5.48
C VAL A 52 1.22 -0.69 -4.48
N GLU A 53 1.39 -1.55 -3.47
CA GLU A 53 2.35 -1.35 -2.40
C GLU A 53 3.13 -2.61 -2.06
N LEU A 54 4.40 -2.45 -1.67
CA LEU A 54 5.15 -3.50 -1.03
C LEU A 54 4.65 -3.66 0.42
N GLY A 55 4.21 -4.86 0.77
CA GLY A 55 3.93 -5.26 2.14
C GLY A 55 5.15 -5.92 2.79
N VAL A 56 5.53 -5.46 3.97
CA VAL A 56 6.60 -6.04 4.80
C VAL A 56 5.97 -6.78 5.97
N ILE A 57 6.32 -8.06 6.16
CA ILE A 57 5.77 -8.91 7.21
C ILE A 57 6.80 -9.09 8.30
N ILE A 58 6.45 -8.71 9.53
CA ILE A 58 7.32 -8.85 10.70
C ILE A 58 7.40 -10.31 11.13
N GLY A 59 8.59 -10.80 11.40
CA GLY A 59 8.85 -12.18 11.81
C GLY A 59 9.30 -12.37 13.26
N LYS A 60 9.78 -11.29 13.88
CA LYS A 60 10.21 -11.26 15.29
C LYS A 60 9.72 -9.98 15.95
N GLU A 61 9.41 -10.03 17.24
CA GLU A 61 9.08 -8.82 17.98
C GLU A 61 10.20 -7.77 17.86
N ALA A 62 9.85 -6.55 17.43
CA ALA A 62 10.77 -5.45 17.25
C ALA A 62 10.32 -4.24 18.07
N LYS A 63 11.20 -3.78 18.99
CA LYS A 63 10.99 -2.61 19.83
C LYS A 63 12.31 -1.88 20.05
N TYR A 64 12.33 -0.58 19.72
CA TYR A 64 13.52 0.26 19.85
C TYR A 64 14.75 -0.29 19.13
N ILE A 65 14.55 -0.91 17.95
CA ILE A 65 15.63 -1.51 17.18
C ILE A 65 16.40 -0.48 16.36
N GLU A 66 17.68 -0.77 16.08
CA GLU A 66 18.50 0.04 15.19
C GLU A 66 18.21 -0.28 13.72
N GLU A 67 18.34 0.71 12.83
CA GLU A 67 18.06 0.54 11.40
C GLU A 67 18.93 -0.55 10.75
N LYS A 68 20.20 -0.65 11.15
CA LYS A 68 21.13 -1.66 10.62
C LYS A 68 20.69 -3.10 10.87
N ASP A 69 19.91 -3.33 11.93
CA ASP A 69 19.43 -4.65 12.35
C ASP A 69 17.97 -4.92 11.89
N ALA A 70 17.30 -3.92 11.31
CA ALA A 70 15.85 -3.94 11.06
C ALA A 70 15.39 -5.10 10.15
N LEU A 71 16.17 -5.44 9.13
CA LEU A 71 15.82 -6.55 8.22
C LEU A 71 15.90 -7.92 8.89
N ASP A 72 16.58 -8.08 10.03
CA ASP A 72 16.60 -9.32 10.79
C ASP A 72 15.25 -9.63 11.45
N TYR A 73 14.42 -8.62 11.61
CA TYR A 73 13.06 -8.73 12.17
C TYR A 73 11.98 -9.01 11.12
N VAL A 74 12.32 -8.92 9.83
CA VAL A 74 11.40 -9.17 8.71
C VAL A 74 11.35 -10.67 8.41
N ALA A 75 10.14 -11.23 8.28
CA ALA A 75 9.91 -12.60 7.80
C ALA A 75 9.95 -12.67 6.27
N GLY A 76 9.37 -11.69 5.60
CA GLY A 76 9.25 -11.66 4.15
C GLY A 76 8.37 -10.51 3.67
N TYR A 77 7.95 -10.65 2.41
CA TYR A 77 7.26 -9.60 1.66
C TYR A 77 6.05 -10.15 0.92
N CYS A 78 5.10 -9.28 0.61
CA CYS A 78 3.92 -9.59 -0.21
C CYS A 78 3.50 -8.39 -1.03
N VAL A 79 2.55 -8.58 -1.95
CA VAL A 79 1.86 -7.49 -2.64
C VAL A 79 0.67 -7.05 -1.80
N VAL A 80 0.43 -5.75 -1.73
CA VAL A 80 -0.77 -5.15 -1.11
C VAL A 80 -1.39 -4.16 -2.11
N ASN A 81 -2.71 -4.07 -2.13
CA ASN A 81 -3.43 -2.99 -2.76
C ASN A 81 -4.01 -2.10 -1.66
N ASP A 82 -3.37 -0.95 -1.35
CA ASP A 82 -3.83 -0.02 -0.32
C ASP A 82 -4.96 0.88 -0.84
N LEU A 83 -6.10 0.23 -1.17
CA LEU A 83 -7.28 0.92 -1.67
C LEU A 83 -7.70 2.07 -0.77
N SER A 84 -8.11 3.16 -1.41
CA SER A 84 -8.38 4.43 -0.76
C SER A 84 -9.71 5.02 -1.22
N GLU A 85 -10.50 5.55 -0.33
CA GLU A 85 -11.59 6.46 -0.65
C GLU A 85 -11.12 7.88 -0.33
N ARG A 86 -10.69 8.63 -1.33
CA ARG A 86 -10.00 9.91 -1.16
C ARG A 86 -10.87 10.99 -0.53
N HIS A 87 -12.18 11.02 -0.83
CA HIS A 87 -13.08 11.94 -0.16
C HIS A 87 -13.15 11.68 1.36
N PHE A 88 -13.21 10.39 1.78
CA PHE A 88 -13.19 10.06 3.20
C PHE A 88 -11.82 10.34 3.84
N GLN A 89 -10.74 10.09 3.09
CA GLN A 89 -9.36 10.29 3.55
C GLN A 89 -9.05 11.76 3.83
N THR A 90 -9.36 12.66 2.90
CA THR A 90 -8.84 14.04 2.91
C THR A 90 -9.90 15.10 3.20
N GLU A 91 -11.16 14.87 2.83
CA GLU A 91 -12.22 15.86 2.90
C GLU A 91 -13.18 15.69 4.10
N ARG A 92 -12.92 14.69 4.94
CA ARG A 92 -13.73 14.35 6.14
C ARG A 92 -12.93 14.52 7.43
N GLY A 93 -12.25 15.66 7.59
CA GLY A 93 -11.47 16.03 8.78
C GLY A 93 -10.04 15.52 8.80
N GLY A 94 -9.50 15.07 7.65
CA GLY A 94 -8.07 14.78 7.47
C GLY A 94 -7.52 13.55 8.18
N GLN A 95 -8.35 12.72 8.83
CA GLN A 95 -7.91 11.46 9.40
C GLN A 95 -7.98 10.35 8.35
N TRP A 96 -6.82 9.91 7.86
CA TRP A 96 -6.69 9.01 6.71
C TRP A 96 -7.36 7.65 6.91
N THR A 97 -7.33 7.11 8.14
CA THR A 97 -7.91 5.81 8.46
C THR A 97 -9.35 5.63 7.93
N LYS A 98 -10.17 6.70 7.93
CA LYS A 98 -11.55 6.65 7.40
C LYS A 98 -11.61 6.32 5.90
N GLY A 99 -10.67 6.81 5.12
CA GLY A 99 -10.59 6.54 3.69
C GLY A 99 -9.85 5.27 3.33
N LYS A 100 -9.12 4.71 4.29
CA LYS A 100 -8.23 3.55 4.10
C LYS A 100 -8.82 2.24 4.67
N SER A 101 -9.90 2.30 5.46
CA SER A 101 -10.39 1.16 6.26
C SER A 101 -11.78 0.66 5.87
N ALA A 102 -12.29 0.99 4.67
CA ALA A 102 -13.50 0.35 4.19
C ALA A 102 -13.26 -1.16 4.08
N ASP A 103 -14.30 -1.96 4.39
CA ASP A 103 -14.22 -3.41 4.23
C ASP A 103 -13.77 -3.74 2.80
N THR A 104 -12.91 -4.75 2.67
CA THR A 104 -12.28 -5.19 1.41
C THR A 104 -11.22 -4.24 0.81
N PHE A 105 -10.86 -3.13 1.46
CA PHE A 105 -9.90 -2.15 0.92
C PHE A 105 -8.43 -2.50 1.20
N GLY A 106 -8.13 -3.75 1.57
CA GLY A 106 -6.78 -4.24 1.84
C GLY A 106 -6.51 -5.64 1.26
N PRO A 107 -6.63 -5.85 -0.06
CA PRO A 107 -6.18 -7.09 -0.67
C PRO A 107 -4.70 -7.35 -0.38
N ILE A 108 -4.36 -8.56 0.10
CA ILE A 108 -3.00 -8.93 0.47
C ILE A 108 -2.65 -10.33 -0.06
N GLY A 109 -1.43 -10.53 -0.50
CA GLY A 109 -0.91 -11.79 -1.06
C GLY A 109 -0.37 -11.59 -2.47
N PRO A 110 -0.27 -12.65 -3.32
CA PRO A 110 -0.91 -13.98 -3.16
C PRO A 110 -0.28 -14.87 -2.10
N TRP A 111 0.94 -14.62 -1.69
CA TRP A 111 1.68 -15.36 -0.66
C TRP A 111 2.68 -14.44 0.05
N LEU A 112 3.24 -14.92 1.13
CA LEU A 112 4.44 -14.38 1.75
C LEU A 112 5.65 -15.00 1.05
N VAL A 113 6.52 -14.16 0.47
CA VAL A 113 7.83 -14.56 -0.04
C VAL A 113 8.86 -14.27 1.05
N THR A 114 9.60 -15.29 1.48
CA THR A 114 10.58 -15.12 2.56
C THR A 114 11.73 -14.21 2.12
N LYS A 115 12.30 -13.47 3.05
CA LYS A 115 13.29 -12.42 2.74
C LYS A 115 14.55 -12.93 2.04
N ASP A 116 14.90 -14.19 2.23
CA ASP A 116 16.07 -14.83 1.61
C ASP A 116 15.89 -15.09 0.11
N GLU A 117 14.63 -15.11 -0.38
CA GLU A 117 14.33 -15.22 -1.81
C GLU A 117 14.37 -13.87 -2.53
N ILE A 118 14.36 -12.76 -1.81
CA ILE A 118 14.39 -11.41 -2.37
C ILE A 118 15.79 -10.81 -2.24
N LYS A 119 16.51 -10.75 -3.37
CA LYS A 119 17.90 -10.31 -3.40
C LYS A 119 18.09 -8.86 -2.96
N ASP A 120 17.21 -7.96 -3.39
CA ASP A 120 17.25 -6.51 -3.07
C ASP A 120 15.83 -5.95 -3.05
N VAL A 121 15.26 -5.83 -1.86
CA VAL A 121 13.90 -5.30 -1.65
C VAL A 121 13.75 -3.84 -2.06
N GLN A 122 14.85 -3.09 -2.14
CA GLN A 122 14.84 -1.69 -2.57
C GLN A 122 14.99 -1.51 -4.09
N ASN A 123 14.87 -2.59 -4.88
CA ASN A 123 14.97 -2.52 -6.34
C ASN A 123 14.02 -3.49 -7.04
N LEU A 124 12.78 -3.58 -6.58
CA LEU A 124 11.73 -4.38 -7.19
C LEU A 124 10.86 -3.52 -8.10
N LYS A 125 10.57 -4.02 -9.31
CA LYS A 125 9.56 -3.41 -10.19
C LYS A 125 8.17 -3.68 -9.62
N MET A 126 7.28 -2.70 -9.74
CA MET A 126 5.89 -2.80 -9.27
C MET A 126 4.95 -2.08 -10.23
N TRP A 127 3.76 -2.61 -10.40
CA TRP A 127 2.83 -2.12 -11.40
C TRP A 127 1.37 -2.39 -11.05
N LEU A 128 0.48 -1.58 -11.62
CA LEU A 128 -0.98 -1.77 -11.52
C LEU A 128 -1.68 -1.34 -12.80
N GLU A 129 -2.65 -2.15 -13.20
CA GLU A 129 -3.56 -1.91 -14.33
C GLU A 129 -5.01 -1.84 -13.83
N VAL A 130 -5.80 -0.99 -14.48
CA VAL A 130 -7.27 -1.01 -14.38
C VAL A 130 -7.82 -1.22 -15.77
N ASP A 131 -8.62 -2.28 -15.94
CA ASP A 131 -9.21 -2.69 -17.24
C ASP A 131 -8.15 -2.85 -18.36
N GLY A 132 -6.97 -3.34 -18.00
CA GLY A 132 -5.85 -3.57 -18.92
C GLY A 132 -5.04 -2.32 -19.28
N HIS A 133 -5.39 -1.14 -18.75
CA HIS A 133 -4.58 0.06 -18.90
C HIS A 133 -3.59 0.18 -17.73
N ARG A 134 -2.29 0.25 -18.03
CA ARG A 134 -1.21 0.40 -17.06
C ARG A 134 -1.18 1.83 -16.51
N TYR A 135 -1.60 2.00 -15.25
CA TYR A 135 -1.57 3.29 -14.55
C TYR A 135 -0.33 3.46 -13.69
N GLN A 136 0.05 2.42 -12.94
CA GLN A 136 1.27 2.46 -12.15
C GLN A 136 2.35 1.58 -12.79
N ASP A 137 3.57 2.13 -12.91
CA ASP A 137 4.77 1.44 -13.38
C ASP A 137 5.97 2.08 -12.69
N GLY A 138 6.38 1.50 -11.59
CA GLY A 138 7.38 2.07 -10.68
C GLY A 138 8.34 1.04 -10.10
N SER A 139 9.09 1.47 -9.11
CA SER A 139 10.04 0.60 -8.42
C SER A 139 10.23 1.04 -6.97
N THR A 140 10.44 0.08 -6.06
CA THR A 140 10.81 0.35 -4.67
C THR A 140 12.10 1.17 -4.54
N LYS A 141 12.86 1.32 -5.61
CA LYS A 141 14.08 2.14 -5.66
C LYS A 141 13.82 3.63 -5.41
N THR A 142 12.61 4.13 -5.71
CA THR A 142 12.25 5.54 -5.55
C THR A 142 11.59 5.84 -4.20
N MET A 143 11.59 4.87 -3.26
CA MET A 143 11.18 5.10 -1.88
C MET A 143 12.01 6.22 -1.24
N ILE A 144 11.35 7.12 -0.51
CA ILE A 144 11.98 8.17 0.32
C ILE A 144 12.62 7.52 1.55
N PHE A 145 11.86 6.68 2.24
CA PHE A 145 12.30 5.90 3.39
C PHE A 145 12.31 4.42 3.01
N GLY A 146 13.48 3.79 3.06
CA GLY A 146 13.63 2.37 2.75
C GLY A 146 13.03 1.45 3.82
N VAL A 147 12.87 0.17 3.49
CA VAL A 147 12.26 -0.83 4.38
C VAL A 147 12.92 -0.88 5.74
N ALA A 148 14.26 -0.91 5.81
CA ALA A 148 14.99 -0.95 7.09
C ALA A 148 14.68 0.28 7.95
N HIS A 149 14.68 1.48 7.34
CA HIS A 149 14.34 2.71 8.02
C HIS A 149 12.90 2.68 8.57
N ILE A 150 11.92 2.26 7.76
CA ILE A 150 10.52 2.19 8.17
C ILE A 150 10.34 1.27 9.39
N VAL A 151 10.91 0.06 9.34
CA VAL A 151 10.78 -0.92 10.43
C VAL A 151 11.43 -0.39 11.72
N ALA A 152 12.65 0.16 11.63
CA ALA A 152 13.33 0.77 12.78
C ALA A 152 12.53 1.96 13.34
N TYR A 153 12.07 2.86 12.48
CA TYR A 153 11.29 4.04 12.84
C TYR A 153 10.01 3.66 13.59
N LEU A 154 9.20 2.76 13.05
CA LEU A 154 7.95 2.33 13.67
C LEU A 154 8.19 1.68 15.05
N SER A 155 9.27 0.93 15.20
CA SER A 155 9.64 0.28 16.46
C SER A 155 9.94 1.25 17.60
N GLN A 156 10.18 2.54 17.31
CA GLN A 156 10.39 3.58 18.32
C GLN A 156 9.09 4.01 19.01
N PHE A 157 7.93 3.79 18.37
CA PHE A 157 6.64 4.23 18.86
C PHE A 157 5.77 3.08 19.39
N MET A 158 5.99 1.87 18.89
CA MET A 158 5.21 0.70 19.27
C MET A 158 6.02 -0.59 19.09
N SER A 159 5.64 -1.64 19.81
CA SER A 159 6.18 -2.98 19.58
C SER A 159 5.55 -3.57 18.33
N LEU A 160 6.39 -3.87 17.32
CA LEU A 160 5.97 -4.62 16.14
C LEU A 160 5.95 -6.10 16.50
N GLN A 161 4.87 -6.80 16.17
CA GLN A 161 4.68 -8.21 16.52
C GLN A 161 4.84 -9.12 15.30
N PRO A 162 5.26 -10.38 15.49
CA PRO A 162 5.24 -11.37 14.41
C PRO A 162 3.86 -11.46 13.76
N GLY A 163 3.83 -11.35 12.43
CA GLY A 163 2.59 -11.30 11.65
C GLY A 163 2.05 -9.90 11.37
N ASP A 164 2.60 -8.86 11.99
CA ASP A 164 2.27 -7.49 11.59
C ASP A 164 2.66 -7.24 10.14
N VAL A 165 1.78 -6.56 9.41
CA VAL A 165 2.02 -6.13 8.03
C VAL A 165 2.20 -4.62 8.00
N ILE A 166 3.29 -4.18 7.34
CA ILE A 166 3.58 -2.78 7.09
C ILE A 166 3.51 -2.55 5.58
N THR A 167 2.60 -1.71 5.10
CA THR A 167 2.58 -1.24 3.72
C THR A 167 3.45 0.00 3.58
N THR A 168 4.16 0.14 2.46
CA THR A 168 5.34 1.02 2.39
C THR A 168 5.15 2.24 1.48
N GLY A 169 3.91 2.53 1.10
CA GLY A 169 3.61 3.59 0.14
C GLY A 169 3.57 3.09 -1.30
N THR A 170 3.07 3.93 -2.18
CA THR A 170 2.78 3.61 -3.58
C THR A 170 3.59 4.50 -4.55
N PRO A 171 4.00 3.99 -5.73
CA PRO A 171 4.61 4.78 -6.80
C PRO A 171 3.57 5.65 -7.52
N PRO A 172 3.97 6.56 -8.44
CA PRO A 172 3.07 7.36 -9.25
C PRO A 172 2.05 6.54 -10.06
N GLY A 173 0.97 7.20 -10.48
CA GLY A 173 -0.07 6.62 -11.32
C GLY A 173 -1.33 6.23 -10.55
N VAL A 174 -1.51 6.75 -9.33
CA VAL A 174 -2.77 6.64 -8.60
C VAL A 174 -3.85 7.47 -9.29
N GLY A 175 -5.11 7.07 -9.16
CA GLY A 175 -6.24 7.70 -9.85
C GLY A 175 -6.37 9.19 -9.57
N MET A 176 -6.12 9.63 -8.34
CA MET A 176 -6.16 11.05 -7.98
C MET A 176 -5.05 11.89 -8.65
N GLY A 177 -3.94 11.27 -9.04
CA GLY A 177 -2.81 11.92 -9.70
C GLY A 177 -2.98 12.09 -11.21
N ILE A 178 -3.91 11.39 -11.83
CA ILE A 178 -4.09 11.40 -13.29
C ILE A 178 -4.50 12.78 -13.79
N LYS A 179 -3.91 13.19 -14.93
CA LYS A 179 -4.19 14.46 -15.60
C LYS A 179 -4.82 14.22 -16.97
N PRO A 180 -5.69 15.13 -17.50
CA PRO A 180 -6.09 16.43 -16.90
C PRO A 180 -7.10 16.30 -15.74
N GLU A 181 -7.78 15.16 -15.61
CA GLU A 181 -8.79 14.91 -14.56
C GLU A 181 -8.50 13.58 -13.85
N PRO A 182 -8.72 13.50 -12.52
CA PRO A 182 -8.60 12.26 -11.77
C PRO A 182 -9.49 11.14 -12.31
N VAL A 183 -9.01 9.91 -12.20
CA VAL A 183 -9.75 8.69 -12.56
C VAL A 183 -10.10 7.93 -11.29
N TRP A 184 -11.39 7.57 -11.14
CA TRP A 184 -11.88 6.86 -9.98
C TRP A 184 -12.41 5.48 -10.35
N LEU A 185 -12.22 4.50 -9.47
CA LEU A 185 -12.78 3.17 -9.63
C LEU A 185 -14.31 3.22 -9.69
N LYS A 186 -14.87 2.33 -10.48
CA LYS A 186 -16.33 2.14 -10.65
C LYS A 186 -16.67 0.66 -10.56
N PRO A 187 -17.88 0.30 -10.15
CA PRO A 187 -18.35 -1.07 -10.26
C PRO A 187 -18.18 -1.60 -11.70
N GLY A 188 -17.60 -2.79 -11.81
CA GLY A 188 -17.27 -3.42 -13.09
C GLY A 188 -15.81 -3.28 -13.51
N ASN A 189 -15.03 -2.36 -12.94
CA ASN A 189 -13.59 -2.31 -13.21
C ASN A 189 -12.88 -3.58 -12.68
N VAL A 190 -11.78 -3.92 -13.32
CA VAL A 190 -10.89 -5.01 -12.93
C VAL A 190 -9.50 -4.43 -12.67
N MET A 191 -9.00 -4.57 -11.46
CA MET A 191 -7.62 -4.23 -11.12
C MET A 191 -6.75 -5.47 -11.27
N HIS A 192 -5.55 -5.30 -11.86
CA HIS A 192 -4.51 -6.32 -11.94
C HIS A 192 -3.19 -5.67 -11.57
N LEU A 193 -2.49 -6.21 -10.59
CA LEU A 193 -1.29 -5.59 -10.04
C LEU A 193 -0.28 -6.65 -9.59
N GLY A 194 0.99 -6.24 -9.54
CA GLY A 194 2.04 -7.15 -9.14
C GLY A 194 3.35 -6.44 -8.78
N ILE A 195 4.21 -7.20 -8.10
CA ILE A 195 5.57 -6.79 -7.76
C ILE A 195 6.52 -7.91 -8.16
N GLU A 196 7.64 -7.55 -8.75
CA GLU A 196 8.68 -8.49 -9.18
C GLU A 196 9.10 -9.44 -8.06
N GLY A 197 9.00 -10.75 -8.31
CA GLY A 197 9.32 -11.80 -7.35
C GLY A 197 8.25 -12.07 -6.27
N LEU A 198 7.20 -11.25 -6.16
CA LEU A 198 6.17 -11.39 -5.12
C LEU A 198 4.82 -11.90 -5.64
N GLY A 199 4.68 -12.08 -6.96
CA GLY A 199 3.43 -12.54 -7.58
C GLY A 199 2.50 -11.39 -7.95
N GLU A 200 1.25 -11.76 -8.25
CA GLU A 200 0.24 -10.86 -8.82
C GLU A 200 -1.10 -11.03 -8.12
N GLN A 201 -1.91 -9.99 -8.15
CA GLN A 201 -3.28 -9.96 -7.62
C GLN A 201 -4.25 -9.51 -8.72
N LYS A 202 -5.52 -9.96 -8.63
CA LYS A 202 -6.58 -9.51 -9.55
C LYS A 202 -7.90 -9.38 -8.81
N GLN A 203 -8.43 -8.17 -8.70
CA GLN A 203 -9.71 -7.89 -8.04
C GLN A 203 -10.75 -7.36 -9.02
N ASN A 204 -12.01 -7.82 -8.90
CA ASN A 204 -13.14 -7.15 -9.53
C ASN A 204 -13.73 -6.12 -8.56
N VAL A 205 -14.08 -4.96 -9.06
CA VAL A 205 -14.73 -3.91 -8.28
C VAL A 205 -16.23 -4.07 -8.33
N LYS A 206 -16.87 -4.13 -7.18
CA LYS A 206 -18.34 -4.31 -7.04
C LYS A 206 -18.96 -3.10 -6.33
N ALA A 207 -20.22 -2.86 -6.64
CA ALA A 207 -21.02 -1.91 -5.87
C ALA A 207 -21.38 -2.51 -4.50
N TYR A 208 -21.53 -1.64 -3.49
CA TYR A 208 -22.17 -2.03 -2.24
C TYR A 208 -23.59 -2.55 -2.51
N SER A 209 -23.91 -3.67 -1.92
CA SER A 209 -25.28 -4.22 -1.85
C SER A 209 -25.65 -4.43 -0.39
N ALA A 210 -26.84 -3.96 -0.01
CA ALA A 210 -27.36 -4.12 1.35
C ALA A 210 -27.80 -5.55 1.61
#